data_ff41c4b78e140d5958f5a770e46ef97c
#
_entry.id   ff41c4b78e140d5958f5a770e46ef97c
#
_cell.length_a   1.000
_cell.length_b   1.000
_cell.length_c   1.000
_cell.angle_alpha   90.00
_cell.angle_beta   90.00
_cell.angle_gamma   90.00
#
_symmetry.space_group_name_H-M   'P 1'
#
loop_
_entity.id
_entity.type
_entity.pdbx_description
1 polymer ?
#
loop_
_entity_poly.entity_id
_entity_poly.type
_entity_poly.pdbx_seq_one_letter_code
_entity_poly.pdbx_strand_id
1 'polypeptide(L)'
;KDDYRLGRKIEAKMRTFTPVVVRGEENQGVRFWGFGKTVYQELLSIIADPDYGDITDPTSGRDVVVEFKTAEETGKSFPSTSIRVKPNQTVVTEDAAVLETIKETQKDIREVYNEMTYEELTDALNGYLNGGSTDEESATKESTSLPETSNFDAKKTADAFDDLFNK
;
A
#
# COMPACT_ATOMS: atom_id res chain seq x y z
N LYS A 1 21.62 -20.00 1.17
CA LYS A 1 20.14 -20.09 1.30
C LYS A 1 19.59 -18.98 2.19
N ASP A 2 20.32 -18.56 3.22
CA ASP A 2 19.85 -17.56 4.20
C ASP A 2 19.90 -16.15 3.63
N ASP A 3 20.92 -15.80 2.86
CA ASP A 3 21.03 -14.52 2.14
C ASP A 3 19.88 -14.33 1.15
N TYR A 4 19.48 -15.39 0.44
CA TYR A 4 18.32 -15.33 -0.44
C TYR A 4 17.01 -15.07 0.32
N ARG A 5 16.83 -15.67 1.51
CA ARG A 5 15.67 -15.43 2.35
C ARG A 5 15.66 -14.00 2.90
N LEU A 6 16.82 -13.49 3.31
CA LEU A 6 16.97 -12.12 3.74
C LEU A 6 16.65 -11.15 2.60
N GLY A 7 17.25 -11.35 1.42
CA GLY A 7 16.95 -10.55 0.24
C GLY A 7 15.45 -10.46 -0.09
N ARG A 8 14.74 -11.59 0.04
CA ARG A 8 13.28 -11.63 -0.16
C ARG A 8 12.49 -10.86 0.90
N LYS A 9 12.99 -10.77 2.12
CA LYS A 9 12.32 -10.00 3.20
C LYS A 9 12.47 -8.49 3.01
N ILE A 10 13.62 -8.04 2.54
CA ILE A 10 13.92 -6.62 2.31
C ILE A 10 13.63 -6.16 0.87
N GLU A 11 13.15 -7.08 -0.01
CA GLU A 11 12.80 -6.75 -1.39
C GLU A 11 11.73 -5.65 -1.44
N ALA A 12 12.01 -4.59 -2.20
CA ALA A 12 11.06 -3.51 -2.40
C ALA A 12 9.76 -4.01 -3.04
N LYS A 13 8.62 -3.63 -2.46
CA LYS A 13 7.30 -3.98 -2.98
C LYS A 13 6.65 -2.74 -3.57
N MET A 14 6.22 -2.84 -4.83
CA MET A 14 5.48 -1.77 -5.46
C MET A 14 4.11 -1.63 -4.80
N ARG A 15 3.77 -0.41 -4.42
CA ARG A 15 2.46 0.00 -3.95
C ARG A 15 1.93 1.11 -4.84
N THR A 16 0.66 1.03 -5.18
CA THR A 16 -0.05 2.07 -5.92
C THR A 16 -0.96 2.79 -4.95
N PHE A 17 -0.99 4.11 -5.05
CA PHE A 17 -1.87 4.96 -4.24
C PHE A 17 -2.81 5.72 -5.15
N THR A 18 -4.06 5.82 -4.74
CA THR A 18 -5.06 6.65 -5.42
C THR A 18 -5.81 7.51 -4.42
N PRO A 19 -6.11 8.77 -4.77
CA PRO A 19 -7.00 9.58 -3.96
C PRO A 19 -8.42 9.02 -4.05
N VAL A 20 -9.10 8.93 -2.92
CA VAL A 20 -10.46 8.39 -2.81
C VAL A 20 -11.28 9.21 -1.83
N VAL A 21 -12.58 9.26 -2.06
CA VAL A 21 -13.59 9.76 -1.11
C VAL A 21 -14.37 8.57 -0.60
N VAL A 22 -14.49 8.42 0.71
CA VAL A 22 -15.20 7.30 1.33
C VAL A 22 -16.68 7.65 1.47
N ARG A 23 -17.56 6.78 0.98
CA ARG A 23 -19.01 6.98 1.10
C ARG A 23 -19.45 7.01 2.56
N GLY A 24 -20.25 8.03 2.90
CA GLY A 24 -20.70 8.30 4.27
C GLY A 24 -19.72 9.13 5.09
N GLU A 25 -18.54 9.44 4.54
CA GLU A 25 -17.49 10.26 5.17
C GLU A 25 -16.99 11.35 4.22
N GLU A 26 -17.81 11.79 3.28
CA GLU A 26 -17.45 12.77 2.24
C GLU A 26 -16.93 14.09 2.83
N ASN A 27 -17.45 14.48 3.98
CA ASN A 27 -17.03 15.67 4.73
C ASN A 27 -15.61 15.58 5.32
N GLN A 28 -15.01 14.40 5.36
CA GLN A 28 -13.61 14.21 5.78
C GLN A 28 -12.62 14.45 4.64
N GLY A 29 -13.12 14.69 3.42
CA GLY A 29 -12.31 15.01 2.25
C GLY A 29 -11.61 13.79 1.64
N VAL A 30 -10.54 14.06 0.91
CA VAL A 30 -9.79 13.06 0.15
C VAL A 30 -8.83 12.30 1.04
N ARG A 31 -8.82 10.97 0.90
CA ARG A 31 -7.85 10.08 1.52
C ARG A 31 -7.07 9.34 0.45
N PHE A 32 -5.88 8.84 0.78
CA PHE A 32 -5.12 7.96 -0.08
C PHE A 32 -5.38 6.49 0.26
N TRP A 33 -5.81 5.74 -0.75
CA TRP A 33 -5.93 4.29 -0.67
C TRP A 33 -4.72 3.63 -1.32
N GLY A 34 -3.96 2.86 -0.52
CA GLY A 34 -2.80 2.12 -0.98
C GLY A 34 -3.12 0.66 -1.25
N PHE A 35 -2.78 0.15 -2.43
CA PHE A 35 -3.05 -1.23 -2.82
C PHE A 35 -1.89 -1.86 -3.62
N GLY A 36 -1.89 -3.17 -3.72
CA GLY A 36 -0.89 -3.95 -4.42
C GLY A 36 -1.22 -4.19 -5.89
N LYS A 37 -0.33 -4.91 -6.56
CA LYS A 37 -0.39 -5.19 -8.00
C LYS A 37 -1.71 -5.83 -8.46
N THR A 38 -2.30 -6.74 -7.68
CA THR A 38 -3.53 -7.44 -8.06
C THR A 38 -4.69 -6.48 -8.25
N VAL A 39 -4.95 -5.63 -7.24
CA VAL A 39 -6.01 -4.62 -7.30
C VAL A 39 -5.73 -3.59 -8.41
N TYR A 40 -4.46 -3.22 -8.60
CA TYR A 40 -4.05 -2.34 -9.70
C TYR A 40 -4.44 -2.92 -11.07
N GLN A 41 -4.17 -4.20 -11.31
CA GLN A 41 -4.52 -4.86 -12.56
C GLN A 41 -6.04 -4.96 -12.77
N GLU A 42 -6.80 -5.24 -11.71
CA GLU A 42 -8.26 -5.24 -11.76
C GLU A 42 -8.82 -3.85 -12.12
N LEU A 43 -8.31 -2.80 -11.49
CA LEU A 43 -8.69 -1.41 -11.81
C LEU A 43 -8.37 -1.05 -13.25
N LEU A 44 -7.19 -1.40 -13.75
CA LEU A 44 -6.83 -1.14 -15.15
C LEU A 44 -7.75 -1.87 -16.13
N SER A 45 -8.16 -3.11 -15.82
CA SER A 45 -9.10 -3.86 -16.66
C SER A 45 -10.46 -3.18 -16.73
N ILE A 46 -10.93 -2.62 -15.62
CA ILE A 46 -12.20 -1.88 -15.55
C ILE A 46 -12.10 -0.57 -16.32
N ILE A 47 -11.01 0.19 -16.15
CA ILE A 47 -10.79 1.48 -16.84
C ILE A 47 -10.66 1.26 -18.36
N ALA A 48 -10.09 0.13 -18.78
CA ALA A 48 -9.95 -0.21 -20.20
C ALA A 48 -11.26 -0.67 -20.85
N ASP A 49 -12.27 -0.97 -20.07
CA ASP A 49 -13.58 -1.43 -20.56
C ASP A 49 -14.48 -0.23 -20.88
N PRO A 50 -14.84 0.00 -22.16
CA PRO A 50 -15.64 1.15 -22.56
C PRO A 50 -17.04 1.20 -21.96
N ASP A 51 -17.58 0.06 -21.51
CA ASP A 51 -18.94 -0.01 -20.92
C ASP A 51 -19.01 0.69 -19.56
N TYR A 52 -17.89 0.83 -18.85
CA TYR A 52 -17.84 1.55 -17.58
C TYR A 52 -17.69 3.06 -17.74
N GLY A 53 -17.08 3.52 -18.85
CA GLY A 53 -16.74 4.93 -19.06
C GLY A 53 -15.70 5.40 -18.04
N ASP A 54 -15.66 6.72 -17.77
CA ASP A 54 -14.76 7.27 -16.76
C ASP A 54 -15.32 7.05 -15.35
N ILE A 55 -14.82 6.02 -14.67
CA ILE A 55 -15.23 5.70 -13.30
C ILE A 55 -14.73 6.73 -12.27
N THR A 56 -13.78 7.58 -12.65
CA THR A 56 -13.13 8.55 -11.75
C THR A 56 -13.76 9.93 -11.81
N ASP A 57 -14.72 10.15 -12.70
CA ASP A 57 -15.42 11.44 -12.84
C ASP A 57 -16.20 11.79 -11.55
N PRO A 58 -15.95 12.98 -10.94
CA PRO A 58 -16.65 13.38 -9.71
C PRO A 58 -18.17 13.55 -9.87
N THR A 59 -18.66 13.74 -11.08
CA THR A 59 -20.06 14.04 -11.37
C THR A 59 -20.83 12.88 -11.97
N SER A 60 -20.17 12.02 -12.73
CA SER A 60 -20.76 10.90 -13.46
C SER A 60 -19.96 9.60 -13.33
N GLY A 61 -19.04 9.55 -12.39
CA GLY A 61 -18.23 8.36 -12.13
C GLY A 61 -19.02 7.21 -11.49
N ARG A 62 -18.30 6.24 -10.97
CA ARG A 62 -18.92 5.06 -10.36
C ARG A 62 -18.26 4.72 -9.04
N ASP A 63 -19.06 4.27 -8.09
CA ASP A 63 -18.52 3.76 -6.83
C ASP A 63 -17.78 2.46 -7.03
N VAL A 64 -16.63 2.35 -6.36
CA VAL A 64 -15.85 1.12 -6.27
C VAL A 64 -16.06 0.52 -4.88
N VAL A 65 -16.58 -0.69 -4.83
CA VAL A 65 -16.72 -1.47 -3.59
C VAL A 65 -15.46 -2.29 -3.40
N VAL A 66 -14.81 -2.12 -2.26
CA VAL A 66 -13.62 -2.88 -1.86
C VAL A 66 -14.07 -3.94 -0.86
N GLU A 67 -13.78 -5.20 -1.16
CA GLU A 67 -14.07 -6.34 -0.30
C GLU A 67 -12.76 -6.96 0.17
N PHE A 68 -12.54 -6.93 1.47
CA PHE A 68 -11.39 -7.58 2.10
C PHE A 68 -11.86 -8.86 2.79
N LYS A 69 -11.16 -9.96 2.51
CA LYS A 69 -11.40 -11.27 3.15
C LYS A 69 -10.13 -11.76 3.80
N THR A 70 -10.25 -12.18 5.05
CA THR A 70 -9.13 -12.76 5.79
C THR A 70 -8.70 -14.12 5.19
N ALA A 71 -7.52 -14.58 5.57
CA ALA A 71 -7.05 -15.90 5.17
C ALA A 71 -8.00 -17.04 5.63
N GLU A 72 -8.58 -16.88 6.82
CA GLU A 72 -9.55 -17.84 7.39
C GLU A 72 -10.84 -17.89 6.59
N GLU A 73 -11.41 -16.74 6.22
CA GLU A 73 -12.64 -16.67 5.42
C GLU A 73 -12.48 -17.25 4.02
N THR A 74 -11.28 -17.13 3.44
CA THR A 74 -11.00 -17.64 2.09
C THR A 74 -10.47 -19.06 2.06
N GLY A 75 -10.05 -19.62 3.20
CA GLY A 75 -9.33 -20.90 3.30
C GLY A 75 -7.97 -20.88 2.59
N LYS A 76 -7.40 -19.70 2.34
CA LYS A 76 -6.10 -19.53 1.70
C LYS A 76 -5.04 -19.16 2.75
N SER A 77 -3.76 -19.23 2.35
CA SER A 77 -2.64 -18.85 3.24
C SER A 77 -2.51 -17.32 3.42
N PHE A 78 -3.21 -16.51 2.62
CA PHE A 78 -3.11 -15.05 2.63
C PHE A 78 -4.49 -14.42 2.49
N PRO A 79 -4.70 -13.23 3.09
CA PRO A 79 -5.92 -12.46 2.88
C PRO A 79 -6.03 -12.02 1.41
N SER A 80 -7.23 -11.76 0.96
CA SER A 80 -7.48 -11.28 -0.39
C SER A 80 -8.33 -10.02 -0.38
N THR A 81 -7.95 -9.08 -1.26
CA THR A 81 -8.75 -7.90 -1.55
C THR A 81 -9.26 -8.01 -2.97
N SER A 82 -10.54 -7.84 -3.17
CA SER A 82 -11.18 -7.75 -4.49
C SER A 82 -11.95 -6.44 -4.61
N ILE A 83 -12.16 -6.00 -5.83
CA ILE A 83 -12.91 -4.78 -6.13
C ILE A 83 -14.09 -5.08 -7.05
N ARG A 84 -15.11 -4.27 -6.91
CA ARG A 84 -16.28 -4.32 -7.79
C ARG A 84 -16.79 -2.91 -8.04
N VAL A 85 -16.95 -2.55 -9.30
CA VAL A 85 -17.54 -1.27 -9.70
C VAL A 85 -19.07 -1.41 -9.70
N LYS A 86 -19.77 -0.43 -9.13
CA LYS A 86 -21.23 -0.38 -9.20
C LYS A 86 -21.68 -0.01 -10.61
N PRO A 87 -22.76 -0.63 -11.13
CA PRO A 87 -23.25 -0.37 -12.49
C PRO A 87 -23.82 1.06 -12.67
N ASN A 88 -24.32 1.65 -11.58
CA ASN A 88 -24.92 2.98 -11.64
C ASN A 88 -23.86 4.07 -11.52
N GLN A 89 -23.99 5.11 -12.34
CA GLN A 89 -23.24 6.34 -12.16
C GLN A 89 -23.74 7.08 -10.92
N THR A 90 -22.80 7.65 -10.17
CA THR A 90 -23.08 8.39 -8.93
C THR A 90 -22.17 9.62 -8.85
N VAL A 91 -22.71 10.71 -8.34
CA VAL A 91 -21.91 11.88 -7.98
C VAL A 91 -21.12 11.60 -6.69
N VAL A 92 -19.94 12.20 -6.54
CA VAL A 92 -19.15 12.05 -5.29
C VAL A 92 -19.93 12.63 -4.11
N THR A 93 -20.53 13.80 -4.28
CA THR A 93 -21.37 14.47 -3.28
C THR A 93 -22.38 15.36 -3.99
N GLU A 94 -23.56 15.54 -3.40
CA GLU A 94 -24.58 16.49 -3.87
C GLU A 94 -24.31 17.92 -3.36
N ASP A 95 -23.46 18.07 -2.35
CA ASP A 95 -23.08 19.38 -1.78
C ASP A 95 -21.93 19.98 -2.57
N ALA A 96 -22.20 21.11 -3.26
CA ALA A 96 -21.22 21.82 -4.06
C ALA A 96 -20.02 22.35 -3.23
N ALA A 97 -20.25 22.76 -1.98
CA ALA A 97 -19.20 23.25 -1.10
C ALA A 97 -18.24 22.11 -0.69
N VAL A 98 -18.79 20.92 -0.42
CA VAL A 98 -18.00 19.72 -0.14
C VAL A 98 -17.20 19.30 -1.36
N LEU A 99 -17.79 19.40 -2.57
CA LEU A 99 -17.09 19.08 -3.81
C LEU A 99 -15.91 20.03 -4.09
N GLU A 100 -16.07 21.31 -3.84
CA GLU A 100 -14.95 22.28 -3.94
C GLU A 100 -13.87 21.98 -2.93
N THR A 101 -14.24 21.71 -1.66
CA THR A 101 -13.29 21.31 -0.63
C THR A 101 -12.51 20.05 -1.02
N ILE A 102 -13.17 19.05 -1.60
CA ILE A 102 -12.52 17.82 -2.09
C ILE A 102 -11.48 18.15 -3.15
N LYS A 103 -11.78 19.05 -4.10
CA LYS A 103 -10.84 19.45 -5.15
C LYS A 103 -9.66 20.26 -4.63
N GLU A 104 -9.90 21.15 -3.70
CA GLU A 104 -8.88 22.05 -3.13
C GLU A 104 -7.96 21.33 -2.13
N THR A 105 -8.48 20.34 -1.38
CA THR A 105 -7.73 19.63 -0.34
C THR A 105 -7.02 18.39 -0.86
N GLN A 106 -7.12 18.09 -2.15
CA GLN A 106 -6.39 16.96 -2.74
C GLN A 106 -4.89 17.26 -2.73
N LYS A 107 -4.15 16.53 -1.89
CA LYS A 107 -2.70 16.64 -1.79
C LYS A 107 -1.99 15.81 -2.85
N ASP A 108 -0.76 16.20 -3.18
CA ASP A 108 0.15 15.31 -3.93
C ASP A 108 0.60 14.17 -3.02
N ILE A 109 0.72 12.97 -3.57
CA ILE A 109 1.19 11.79 -2.82
C ILE A 109 2.58 12.02 -2.22
N ARG A 110 3.42 12.82 -2.87
CA ARG A 110 4.77 13.19 -2.40
C ARG A 110 4.76 14.09 -1.16
N GLU A 111 3.67 14.79 -0.90
CA GLU A 111 3.49 15.56 0.34
C GLU A 111 3.10 14.68 1.53
N VAL A 112 2.54 13.51 1.26
CA VAL A 112 2.10 12.55 2.29
C VAL A 112 3.19 11.55 2.63
N TYR A 113 4.01 11.16 1.64
CA TYR A 113 5.10 10.21 1.80
C TYR A 113 6.44 10.87 1.51
N ASN A 114 7.27 11.00 2.54
CA ASN A 114 8.65 11.47 2.37
C ASN A 114 9.51 10.36 1.77
N GLU A 115 10.30 10.72 0.75
CA GLU A 115 11.37 9.85 0.28
C GLU A 115 12.51 9.84 1.30
N MET A 116 12.94 8.66 1.72
CA MET A 116 14.10 8.52 2.58
C MET A 116 15.39 8.73 1.76
N THR A 117 16.32 9.42 2.34
CA THR A 117 17.67 9.55 1.76
C THR A 117 18.41 8.22 1.81
N TYR A 118 19.49 8.11 1.04
CA TYR A 118 20.35 6.92 1.07
C TYR A 118 20.91 6.62 2.48
N GLU A 119 21.28 7.66 3.22
CA GLU A 119 21.79 7.54 4.59
C GLU A 119 20.72 6.98 5.53
N GLU A 120 19.50 7.54 5.49
CA GLU A 120 18.38 7.06 6.29
C GLU A 120 17.99 5.61 5.97
N LEU A 121 18.02 5.23 4.67
CA LEU A 121 17.77 3.85 4.25
C LEU A 121 18.87 2.90 4.75
N THR A 122 20.12 3.34 4.72
CA THR A 122 21.26 2.56 5.23
C THR A 122 21.16 2.35 6.73
N ASP A 123 20.82 3.40 7.48
CA ASP A 123 20.65 3.33 8.93
C ASP A 123 19.44 2.43 9.30
N ALA A 124 18.33 2.54 8.59
CA ALA A 124 17.16 1.67 8.77
C ALA A 124 17.50 0.20 8.49
N LEU A 125 18.25 -0.07 7.41
CA LEU A 125 18.72 -1.42 7.07
C LEU A 125 19.66 -1.98 8.14
N ASN A 126 20.64 -1.20 8.58
CA ASN A 126 21.57 -1.60 9.63
C ASN A 126 20.83 -1.84 10.95
N GLY A 127 19.87 -1.00 11.31
CA GLY A 127 18.99 -1.20 12.46
C GLY A 127 18.23 -2.53 12.39
N TYR A 128 17.66 -2.84 11.24
CA TYR A 128 16.95 -4.10 11.00
C TYR A 128 17.88 -5.32 11.09
N LEU A 129 19.08 -5.27 10.50
CA LEU A 129 20.06 -6.35 10.49
C LEU A 129 20.66 -6.60 11.88
N ASN A 130 20.85 -5.56 12.68
CA ASN A 130 21.42 -5.63 14.03
C ASN A 130 20.38 -5.97 15.14
N GLY A 131 19.13 -6.30 14.75
CA GLY A 131 18.08 -6.65 15.70
C GLY A 131 17.52 -5.49 16.51
N GLY A 132 17.75 -4.26 16.06
CA GLY A 132 17.10 -3.06 16.59
C GLY A 132 15.66 -3.03 16.13
N SER A 133 14.74 -3.39 17.01
CA SER A 133 13.31 -3.10 16.82
C SER A 133 13.13 -1.60 16.93
N THR A 134 13.08 -0.89 15.80
CA THR A 134 12.43 0.41 15.76
C THR A 134 10.93 0.15 15.77
N ASP A 135 10.31 0.36 16.93
CA ASP A 135 8.87 0.50 17.06
C ASP A 135 8.43 1.73 16.25
N GLU A 136 8.19 1.55 14.98
CA GLU A 136 7.30 2.42 14.23
C GLU A 136 5.95 1.74 14.08
N GLU A 137 5.12 2.01 15.07
CA GLU A 137 3.69 1.86 15.02
C GLU A 137 3.13 2.85 13.97
N SER A 138 3.05 2.41 12.72
CA SER A 138 2.15 3.05 11.77
C SER A 138 1.91 2.11 10.57
N ALA A 139 0.68 1.64 10.53
CA ALA A 139 0.00 0.90 9.48
C ALA A 139 0.11 -0.63 9.52
N THR A 140 -0.98 -1.22 10.04
CA THR A 140 -1.51 -2.55 9.78
C THR A 140 -0.82 -3.70 10.51
N LYS A 141 -1.30 -3.98 11.71
CA LYS A 141 -1.14 -5.28 12.36
C LYS A 141 -1.72 -6.37 11.47
N GLU A 142 -0.87 -7.07 10.75
CA GLU A 142 -1.13 -8.44 10.34
C GLU A 142 -0.17 -9.34 11.11
N SER A 143 -0.71 -9.93 12.16
CA SER A 143 -0.07 -10.95 12.94
C SER A 143 0.14 -12.21 12.09
N THR A 144 1.37 -12.47 11.69
CA THR A 144 1.77 -13.82 11.31
C THR A 144 2.86 -14.24 12.27
N SER A 145 2.51 -15.11 13.20
CA SER A 145 3.44 -15.82 14.07
C SER A 145 4.39 -16.63 13.21
N LEU A 146 5.66 -16.20 13.16
CA LEU A 146 6.74 -16.97 12.58
C LEU A 146 7.39 -17.83 13.67
N PRO A 147 7.79 -19.08 13.40
CA PRO A 147 8.51 -19.92 14.34
C PRO A 147 9.88 -19.31 14.63
N GLU A 148 10.27 -19.34 15.92
CA GLU A 148 11.59 -18.95 16.40
C GLU A 148 12.67 -19.70 15.62
N THR A 149 13.55 -18.98 14.94
CA THR A 149 14.75 -19.55 14.33
C THR A 149 15.98 -18.88 14.88
N SER A 150 16.72 -19.65 15.63
CA SER A 150 18.19 -19.69 15.85
C SER A 150 19.02 -18.47 15.43
N ASN A 151 19.77 -17.93 16.38
CA ASN A 151 20.93 -17.06 16.33
C ASN A 151 21.53 -16.82 14.93
N PHE A 152 21.16 -15.69 14.35
CA PHE A 152 21.77 -15.18 13.15
C PHE A 152 22.95 -14.28 13.56
N ASP A 153 24.15 -14.60 13.08
CA ASP A 153 25.35 -13.82 13.38
C ASP A 153 25.40 -12.58 12.48
N ALA A 154 24.76 -11.50 12.96
CA ALA A 154 24.58 -10.23 12.22
C ALA A 154 25.90 -9.61 11.76
N LYS A 155 27.01 -9.89 12.46
CA LYS A 155 28.32 -9.33 12.13
C LYS A 155 28.93 -9.92 10.86
N LYS A 156 28.69 -11.20 10.58
CA LYS A 156 29.14 -11.86 9.34
C LYS A 156 28.38 -11.42 8.10
N THR A 157 27.15 -10.99 8.28
CA THR A 157 26.30 -10.54 7.17
C THR A 157 26.60 -9.10 6.76
N ALA A 158 26.96 -8.24 7.73
CA ALA A 158 27.39 -6.87 7.46
C ALA A 158 28.74 -6.85 6.71
N ASP A 159 29.72 -7.67 7.14
CA ASP A 159 31.03 -7.79 6.49
C ASP A 159 30.90 -8.35 5.05
N ALA A 160 29.98 -9.28 4.81
CA ALA A 160 29.72 -9.82 3.47
C ALA A 160 29.02 -8.82 2.54
N PHE A 161 28.25 -7.89 3.10
CA PHE A 161 27.59 -6.83 2.36
C PHE A 161 28.56 -5.73 1.92
N ASP A 162 29.45 -5.32 2.83
CA ASP A 162 30.50 -4.34 2.53
C ASP A 162 31.47 -4.83 1.44
N ASP A 163 31.78 -6.13 1.42
CA ASP A 163 32.64 -6.74 0.39
C ASP A 163 31.99 -6.79 -1.00
N LEU A 164 30.64 -6.81 -1.05
CA LEU A 164 29.88 -6.86 -2.31
C LEU A 164 29.70 -5.49 -2.98
N PHE A 165 29.71 -4.40 -2.20
CA PHE A 165 29.40 -3.05 -2.70
C PHE A 165 30.58 -2.09 -2.74
N ASN A 166 31.73 -2.45 -2.16
CA ASN A 166 32.95 -1.63 -2.17
C ASN A 166 34.05 -2.16 -3.14
N LYS A 167 33.66 -2.92 -4.17
CA LYS A 167 34.54 -3.30 -5.28
C LYS A 167 34.19 -2.56 -6.55
#